data_98d10558f97d0b5871c60f3859c00164
#
_entry.id   98d10558f97d0b5871c60f3859c00164
#
_cell.length_a   1.000
_cell.length_b   1.000
_cell.length_c   1.000
_cell.angle_alpha   90.00
_cell.angle_beta   90.00
_cell.angle_gamma   90.00
#
_symmetry.space_group_name_H-M   'P 1'
#
loop_
_entity.id
_entity.type
_entity.pdbx_description
1 polymer ?
#
loop_
_entity_poly.entity_id
_entity_poly.type
_entity_poly.pdbx_seq_one_letter_code
_entity_poly.pdbx_strand_id
1 'polypeptide(L)'
;QAEKLLKRQKENIKDFGKKNGKELLINGEVDLAILSNEEFKKINNGEIGFTFPREGSLIWQDCACISKASQKYEESHSVINSMLDPKNSRSIVENLQTATPNIMALDIAKKSYKEDSTIFPNAQIMERYEDTSTILDFDYEMMIEEMWDNILDS
;
A
#
# COMPACT_ATOMS: atom_id res chain seq x y z
N GLN A 1 -9.74 21.07 7.22
CA GLN A 1 -9.20 21.64 5.96
C GLN A 1 -9.28 20.61 4.83
N ALA A 2 -8.90 19.35 5.06
CA ALA A 2 -8.96 18.26 4.09
C ALA A 2 -10.39 18.00 3.59
N GLU A 3 -11.37 17.92 4.49
CA GLU A 3 -12.80 17.75 4.14
C GLU A 3 -13.28 18.81 3.15
N LYS A 4 -12.98 20.10 3.43
CA LYS A 4 -13.36 21.20 2.54
C LYS A 4 -12.72 21.10 1.16
N LEU A 5 -11.48 20.62 1.10
CA LEU A 5 -10.78 20.40 -0.17
C LEU A 5 -11.44 19.26 -0.96
N LEU A 6 -11.69 18.11 -0.33
CA LEU A 6 -12.29 16.94 -0.96
C LEU A 6 -13.72 17.23 -1.44
N LYS A 7 -14.54 17.92 -0.65
CA LYS A 7 -15.89 18.36 -1.09
C LYS A 7 -15.83 19.25 -2.34
N ARG A 8 -14.83 20.13 -2.44
CA ARG A 8 -14.65 20.96 -3.65
C ARG A 8 -14.18 20.19 -4.87
N GLN A 9 -13.50 19.07 -4.65
CA GLN A 9 -13.01 18.21 -5.74
C GLN A 9 -13.98 17.09 -6.11
N LYS A 10 -15.08 16.93 -5.38
CA LYS A 10 -16.02 15.82 -5.52
C LYS A 10 -16.50 15.63 -6.96
N GLU A 11 -16.82 16.73 -7.67
CA GLU A 11 -17.28 16.69 -9.07
C GLU A 11 -16.21 16.12 -10.04
N ASN A 12 -14.94 16.18 -9.66
CA ASN A 12 -13.82 15.66 -10.46
C ASN A 12 -13.44 14.23 -10.07
N ILE A 13 -14.03 13.68 -8.99
CA ILE A 13 -13.73 12.35 -8.48
C ILE A 13 -14.81 11.37 -8.95
N LYS A 14 -14.43 10.45 -9.81
CA LYS A 14 -15.33 9.44 -10.35
C LYS A 14 -15.70 8.37 -9.33
N ASP A 15 -14.75 8.00 -8.47
CA ASP A 15 -14.92 6.96 -7.46
C ASP A 15 -14.03 7.22 -6.24
N PHE A 16 -14.60 7.11 -5.05
CA PHE A 16 -13.90 7.23 -3.76
C PHE A 16 -13.42 5.85 -3.24
N GLY A 17 -12.90 4.99 -4.10
CA GLY A 17 -12.29 3.73 -3.71
C GLY A 17 -13.26 2.55 -3.54
N LYS A 18 -14.53 2.71 -3.91
CA LYS A 18 -15.52 1.60 -3.91
C LYS A 18 -15.33 0.63 -5.06
N LYS A 19 -14.67 1.06 -6.12
CA LYS A 19 -14.40 0.28 -7.32
C LYS A 19 -12.91 0.33 -7.64
N ASN A 20 -12.51 -0.54 -8.52
CA ASN A 20 -11.14 -0.74 -8.91
C ASN A 20 -10.58 0.46 -9.69
N GLY A 21 -9.97 1.42 -8.98
CA GLY A 21 -9.33 2.59 -9.60
C GLY A 21 -8.32 2.21 -10.69
N LYS A 22 -7.67 1.06 -10.54
CA LYS A 22 -6.77 0.48 -11.55
C LYS A 22 -7.51 0.18 -12.85
N GLU A 23 -8.68 -0.43 -12.79
CA GLU A 23 -9.48 -0.76 -13.99
C GLU A 23 -9.99 0.51 -14.67
N LEU A 24 -10.46 1.48 -13.91
CA LEU A 24 -10.89 2.78 -14.44
C LEU A 24 -9.76 3.48 -15.19
N LEU A 25 -8.55 3.42 -14.67
CA LEU A 25 -7.36 4.02 -15.30
C LEU A 25 -6.97 3.27 -16.57
N ILE A 26 -6.93 1.93 -16.54
CA ILE A 26 -6.61 1.10 -17.72
C ILE A 26 -7.63 1.30 -18.86
N ASN A 27 -8.90 1.46 -18.52
CA ASN A 27 -9.96 1.67 -19.49
C ASN A 27 -10.03 3.12 -20.03
N GLY A 28 -9.17 4.02 -19.52
CA GLY A 28 -9.20 5.44 -19.89
C GLY A 28 -10.45 6.18 -19.39
N GLU A 29 -11.08 5.65 -18.36
CA GLU A 29 -12.25 6.27 -17.74
C GLU A 29 -11.91 7.37 -16.74
N VAL A 30 -10.66 7.38 -16.26
CA VAL A 30 -10.06 8.42 -15.42
C VAL A 30 -8.63 8.68 -15.86
N ASP A 31 -8.16 9.91 -15.67
CA ASP A 31 -6.79 10.32 -15.99
C ASP A 31 -5.81 10.06 -14.86
N LEU A 32 -6.31 9.89 -13.62
CA LEU A 32 -5.51 9.68 -12.42
C LEU A 32 -6.22 8.74 -11.45
N ALA A 33 -5.46 7.84 -10.85
CA ALA A 33 -5.93 6.98 -9.75
C ALA A 33 -4.89 6.96 -8.62
N ILE A 34 -5.37 6.89 -7.37
CA ILE A 34 -4.53 6.62 -6.20
C ILE A 34 -4.50 5.11 -6.02
N LEU A 35 -3.32 4.53 -6.16
CA LEU A 35 -3.09 3.08 -6.11
C LEU A 35 -1.90 2.78 -5.19
N SER A 36 -1.86 1.57 -4.64
CA SER A 36 -0.64 1.07 -4.05
C SER A 36 0.41 0.78 -5.14
N ASN A 37 1.69 0.76 -4.78
CA ASN A 37 2.76 0.38 -5.70
C ASN A 37 2.54 -1.06 -6.25
N GLU A 38 2.03 -1.96 -5.43
CA GLU A 38 1.68 -3.33 -5.83
C GLU A 38 0.57 -3.37 -6.90
N GLU A 39 -0.46 -2.57 -6.75
CA GLU A 39 -1.54 -2.46 -7.75
C GLU A 39 -1.02 -1.88 -9.06
N PHE A 40 -0.18 -0.85 -8.99
CA PHE A 40 0.46 -0.27 -10.17
C PHE A 40 1.32 -1.31 -10.91
N LYS A 41 2.10 -2.13 -10.18
CA LYS A 41 2.93 -3.18 -10.79
C LYS A 41 2.14 -4.25 -11.56
N LYS A 42 0.87 -4.41 -11.25
CA LYS A 42 -0.04 -5.31 -11.98
C LYS A 42 -0.59 -4.68 -13.28
N ILE A 43 -0.32 -3.39 -13.51
CA ILE A 43 -0.69 -2.70 -14.74
C ILE A 43 0.39 -2.96 -15.80
N ASN A 44 0.06 -3.75 -16.80
CA ASN A 44 0.95 -4.01 -17.94
C ASN A 44 0.61 -3.06 -19.11
N ASN A 45 0.75 -1.74 -18.86
CA ASN A 45 0.51 -0.71 -19.86
C ASN A 45 1.61 0.34 -19.77
N GLY A 46 2.45 0.42 -20.78
CA GLY A 46 3.59 1.35 -20.85
C GLY A 46 3.20 2.83 -20.97
N GLU A 47 1.92 3.15 -21.13
CA GLU A 47 1.41 4.52 -21.21
C GLU A 47 1.05 5.09 -19.83
N ILE A 48 0.93 4.24 -18.81
CA ILE A 48 0.58 4.63 -17.44
C ILE A 48 1.85 4.75 -16.59
N GLY A 49 2.11 5.95 -16.08
CA GLY A 49 3.23 6.23 -15.18
C GLY A 49 2.84 6.19 -13.71
N PHE A 50 3.83 6.03 -12.83
CA PHE A 50 3.67 6.08 -11.38
C PHE A 50 4.51 7.22 -10.80
N THR A 51 3.94 7.93 -9.83
CA THR A 51 4.66 8.99 -9.10
C THR A 51 4.22 9.06 -7.64
N PHE A 52 5.14 9.44 -6.77
CA PHE A 52 4.82 9.75 -5.38
C PHE A 52 4.41 11.22 -5.26
N PRO A 53 3.33 11.54 -4.51
CA PRO A 53 2.93 12.92 -4.25
C PRO A 53 4.03 13.72 -3.54
N ARG A 54 4.05 15.03 -3.76
CA ARG A 54 4.99 15.94 -3.05
C ARG A 54 4.67 16.05 -1.58
N GLU A 55 3.40 15.91 -1.23
CA GLU A 55 2.88 15.98 0.12
C GLU A 55 3.33 14.80 0.97
N GLY A 56 3.68 13.69 0.36
CA GLY A 56 4.03 12.46 1.02
C GLY A 56 3.12 11.31 0.63
N SER A 57 3.26 10.20 1.32
CA SER A 57 2.46 8.99 1.11
C SER A 57 2.33 8.23 2.42
N LEU A 58 1.46 7.24 2.45
CA LEU A 58 1.32 6.33 3.58
C LEU A 58 2.22 5.11 3.38
N ILE A 59 2.80 4.64 4.48
CA ILE A 59 3.46 3.35 4.56
C ILE A 59 2.76 2.50 5.61
N TRP A 60 2.61 1.21 5.34
CA TRP A 60 2.06 0.25 6.29
C TRP A 60 2.84 -1.05 6.25
N GLN A 61 2.65 -1.87 7.27
CA GLN A 61 3.28 -3.17 7.40
C GLN A 61 2.22 -4.24 7.58
N ASP A 62 2.23 -5.25 6.70
CA ASP A 62 1.41 -6.43 6.86
C ASP A 62 2.07 -7.41 7.83
N CYS A 63 1.33 -7.88 8.82
CA CYS A 63 1.82 -8.78 9.85
C CYS A 63 1.08 -10.12 9.80
N ALA A 64 1.82 -11.23 9.87
CA ALA A 64 1.24 -12.54 10.09
C ALA A 64 0.92 -12.74 11.57
N CYS A 65 -0.34 -13.04 11.91
CA CYS A 65 -0.80 -13.22 13.28
C CYS A 65 -1.34 -14.64 13.50
N ILE A 66 -1.12 -15.18 14.69
CA ILE A 66 -1.71 -16.45 15.14
C ILE A 66 -2.89 -16.16 16.06
N SER A 67 -4.08 -16.65 15.72
CA SER A 67 -5.25 -16.51 16.58
C SER A 67 -5.03 -17.20 17.95
N LYS A 68 -5.44 -16.54 19.03
CA LYS A 68 -5.42 -17.13 20.38
C LYS A 68 -6.25 -18.42 20.49
N ALA A 69 -7.27 -18.59 19.64
CA ALA A 69 -8.11 -19.77 19.57
C ALA A 69 -7.50 -20.91 18.74
N SER A 70 -6.35 -20.71 18.13
CA SER A 70 -5.72 -21.74 17.28
C SER A 70 -5.36 -22.99 18.10
N GLN A 71 -5.80 -24.14 17.59
CA GLN A 71 -5.40 -25.45 18.10
C GLN A 71 -4.14 -26.01 17.39
N LYS A 72 -3.60 -25.23 16.43
CA LYS A 72 -2.44 -25.60 15.58
C LYS A 72 -1.31 -24.58 15.75
N TYR A 73 -0.94 -24.32 16.98
CA TYR A 73 0.03 -23.29 17.30
C TYR A 73 1.41 -23.56 16.70
N GLU A 74 1.92 -24.79 16.85
CA GLU A 74 3.23 -25.20 16.33
C GLU A 74 3.28 -25.19 14.79
N GLU A 75 2.22 -25.66 14.15
CA GLU A 75 2.13 -25.62 12.67
C GLU A 75 2.05 -24.17 12.17
N SER A 76 1.36 -23.29 12.89
CA SER A 76 1.29 -21.87 12.55
C SER A 76 2.66 -21.21 12.64
N HIS A 77 3.43 -21.49 13.67
CA HIS A 77 4.82 -21.03 13.79
C HIS A 77 5.70 -21.58 12.67
N SER A 78 5.52 -22.84 12.29
CA SER A 78 6.26 -23.45 11.18
C SER A 78 6.00 -22.73 9.86
N VAL A 79 4.75 -22.31 9.60
CA VAL A 79 4.40 -21.52 8.41
C VAL A 79 5.09 -20.16 8.45
N ILE A 80 4.99 -19.43 9.58
CA ILE A 80 5.64 -18.12 9.73
C ILE A 80 7.15 -18.23 9.55
N ASN A 81 7.79 -19.22 10.17
CA ASN A 81 9.22 -19.45 10.02
C ASN A 81 9.60 -19.77 8.56
N SER A 82 8.75 -20.52 7.85
CA SER A 82 8.95 -20.77 6.42
C SER A 82 8.86 -19.49 5.59
N MET A 83 7.93 -18.57 5.91
CA MET A 83 7.83 -17.26 5.25
C MET A 83 9.05 -16.37 5.53
N LEU A 84 9.66 -16.49 6.71
CA LEU A 84 10.85 -15.76 7.11
C LEU A 84 12.16 -16.33 6.55
N ASP A 85 12.16 -17.57 6.03
CA ASP A 85 13.33 -18.12 5.33
C ASP A 85 13.72 -17.17 4.18
N PRO A 86 15.02 -16.81 4.04
CA PRO A 86 15.44 -15.80 3.06
C PRO A 86 15.05 -16.13 1.62
N LYS A 87 15.10 -17.40 1.21
CA LYS A 87 14.77 -17.81 -0.15
C LYS A 87 13.27 -17.72 -0.42
N ASN A 88 12.47 -18.16 0.56
CA ASN A 88 11.01 -18.09 0.48
C ASN A 88 10.53 -16.64 0.53
N SER A 89 11.05 -15.87 1.48
CA SER A 89 10.75 -14.44 1.62
C SER A 89 11.09 -13.69 0.33
N ARG A 90 12.28 -13.90 -0.25
CA ARG A 90 12.63 -13.33 -1.55
C ARG A 90 11.63 -13.67 -2.64
N SER A 91 11.25 -14.95 -2.74
CA SER A 91 10.29 -15.38 -3.75
C SER A 91 8.93 -14.72 -3.59
N ILE A 92 8.46 -14.60 -2.35
CA ILE A 92 7.19 -13.94 -2.01
C ILE A 92 7.22 -12.48 -2.47
N VAL A 93 8.21 -11.71 -2.02
CA VAL A 93 8.22 -10.25 -2.26
C VAL A 93 8.55 -9.88 -3.70
N GLU A 94 9.39 -10.64 -4.39
CA GLU A 94 9.64 -10.45 -5.83
C GLU A 94 8.38 -10.73 -6.67
N ASN A 95 7.56 -11.70 -6.25
CA ASN A 95 6.29 -12.00 -6.95
C ASN A 95 5.19 -10.99 -6.63
N LEU A 96 5.11 -10.55 -5.39
CA LEU A 96 4.13 -9.53 -4.95
C LEU A 96 4.55 -8.12 -5.37
N GLN A 97 5.82 -7.89 -5.69
CA GLN A 97 6.40 -6.57 -6.00
C GLN A 97 6.23 -5.58 -4.83
N THR A 98 6.39 -6.06 -3.61
CA THR A 98 6.34 -5.28 -2.37
C THR A 98 7.70 -5.20 -1.72
N ALA A 99 7.95 -4.21 -0.87
CA ALA A 99 9.16 -4.14 -0.06
C ALA A 99 9.19 -5.26 1.01
N THR A 100 10.36 -5.52 1.58
CA THR A 100 10.55 -6.51 2.64
C THR A 100 11.42 -5.98 3.76
N PRO A 101 11.07 -6.26 5.03
CA PRO A 101 11.93 -6.02 6.17
C PRO A 101 13.01 -7.11 6.33
N ASN A 102 12.95 -8.20 5.58
CA ASN A 102 13.92 -9.29 5.65
C ASN A 102 15.19 -8.95 4.88
N ILE A 103 16.20 -8.45 5.59
CA ILE A 103 17.48 -8.01 5.00
C ILE A 103 18.17 -9.16 4.25
N MET A 104 18.13 -10.38 4.78
CA MET A 104 18.76 -11.53 4.12
C MET A 104 18.06 -11.91 2.82
N ALA A 105 16.74 -11.73 2.75
CA ALA A 105 15.99 -11.92 1.51
C ALA A 105 16.34 -10.83 0.49
N LEU A 106 16.48 -9.57 0.95
CA LEU A 106 16.89 -8.45 0.12
C LEU A 106 18.29 -8.65 -0.46
N ASP A 107 19.24 -9.15 0.33
CA ASP A 107 20.62 -9.39 -0.13
C ASP A 107 20.68 -10.33 -1.32
N ILE A 108 19.87 -11.38 -1.32
CA ILE A 108 19.82 -12.39 -2.38
C ILE A 108 18.80 -12.10 -3.49
N ALA A 109 18.06 -10.98 -3.38
CA ALA A 109 17.06 -10.59 -4.36
C ALA A 109 17.70 -10.12 -5.68
N LYS A 110 16.91 -10.19 -6.76
CA LYS A 110 17.35 -9.73 -8.09
C LYS A 110 17.69 -8.24 -8.07
N LYS A 111 18.70 -7.87 -8.85
CA LYS A 111 19.12 -6.47 -8.98
C LYS A 111 17.96 -5.56 -9.44
N SER A 112 17.20 -6.00 -10.44
CA SER A 112 16.06 -5.25 -10.97
C SER A 112 14.97 -4.97 -9.91
N TYR A 113 14.76 -5.88 -8.96
CA TYR A 113 13.85 -5.66 -7.83
C TYR A 113 14.42 -4.63 -6.84
N LYS A 114 15.70 -4.75 -6.49
CA LYS A 114 16.36 -3.83 -5.54
C LYS A 114 16.49 -2.40 -6.05
N GLU A 115 16.60 -2.24 -7.36
CA GLU A 115 16.74 -0.93 -8.02
C GLU A 115 15.41 -0.32 -8.44
N ASP A 116 14.30 -0.98 -8.16
CA ASP A 116 12.98 -0.48 -8.51
C ASP A 116 12.54 0.63 -7.55
N SER A 117 12.56 1.86 -8.03
CA SER A 117 12.20 3.05 -7.25
C SER A 117 10.73 3.13 -6.85
N THR A 118 9.85 2.33 -7.45
CA THR A 118 8.44 2.25 -7.04
C THR A 118 8.26 1.35 -5.81
N ILE A 119 9.21 0.43 -5.58
CA ILE A 119 9.25 -0.45 -4.39
C ILE A 119 10.16 0.17 -3.31
N PHE A 120 11.31 0.71 -3.73
CA PHE A 120 12.32 1.30 -2.86
C PHE A 120 12.56 2.77 -3.25
N PRO A 121 11.66 3.68 -2.86
CA PRO A 121 11.84 5.10 -3.12
C PRO A 121 13.09 5.63 -2.40
N ASN A 122 13.64 6.71 -2.93
CA ASN A 122 14.83 7.33 -2.35
C ASN A 122 14.53 7.97 -0.97
N ALA A 123 15.59 8.29 -0.21
CA ALA A 123 15.48 8.84 1.13
C ALA A 123 14.62 10.12 1.20
N GLN A 124 14.73 11.01 0.21
CA GLN A 124 13.94 12.26 0.18
C GLN A 124 12.43 12.02 0.05
N ILE A 125 12.04 10.95 -0.62
CA ILE A 125 10.64 10.52 -0.71
C ILE A 125 10.23 9.88 0.60
N MET A 126 11.06 8.99 1.15
CA MET A 126 10.78 8.29 2.41
C MET A 126 10.62 9.23 3.61
N GLU A 127 11.35 10.35 3.67
CA GLU A 127 11.23 11.36 4.73
C GLU A 127 9.83 12.01 4.81
N ARG A 128 9.03 11.88 3.75
CA ARG A 128 7.66 12.43 3.68
C ARG A 128 6.58 11.37 3.87
N TYR A 129 6.97 10.15 4.18
CA TYR A 129 6.02 9.07 4.45
C TYR A 129 5.54 9.13 5.90
N GLU A 130 4.27 8.84 6.07
CA GLU A 130 3.67 8.67 7.38
C GLU A 130 3.33 7.20 7.59
N ASP A 131 3.76 6.66 8.73
CA ASP A 131 3.46 5.30 9.15
C ASP A 131 2.04 5.26 9.71
N THR A 132 1.19 4.44 9.10
CA THR A 132 -0.20 4.30 9.54
C THR A 132 -0.33 3.74 10.95
N SER A 133 0.66 3.02 11.45
CA SER A 133 0.66 2.48 12.83
C SER A 133 0.72 3.58 13.91
N THR A 134 1.16 4.78 13.55
CA THR A 134 1.24 5.93 14.47
C THR A 134 -0.06 6.74 14.57
N ILE A 135 -1.03 6.46 13.70
CA ILE A 135 -2.28 7.24 13.55
C ILE A 135 -3.42 6.64 14.38
N LEU A 136 -3.20 5.49 15.04
CA LEU A 136 -4.21 4.71 15.74
C LEU A 136 -4.57 5.31 17.13
N ASP A 137 -5.19 6.50 17.12
CA ASP A 137 -5.97 7.02 18.23
C ASP A 137 -7.46 6.84 17.89
N PHE A 138 -8.22 6.19 18.77
CA PHE A 138 -9.66 5.91 18.57
C PHE A 138 -10.48 7.17 18.28
N ASP A 139 -10.19 8.27 18.97
CA ASP A 139 -10.87 9.54 18.75
C ASP A 139 -10.56 10.13 17.37
N TYR A 140 -9.36 9.90 16.87
CA TYR A 140 -8.94 10.31 15.53
C TYR A 140 -9.59 9.47 14.43
N GLU A 141 -9.71 8.16 14.64
CA GLU A 141 -10.42 7.27 13.70
C GLU A 141 -11.88 7.68 13.56
N MET A 142 -12.59 7.90 14.68
CA MET A 142 -13.98 8.36 14.66
C MET A 142 -14.13 9.71 13.94
N MET A 143 -13.20 10.63 14.15
CA MET A 143 -13.22 11.93 13.46
C MET A 143 -13.04 11.79 11.95
N ILE A 144 -12.15 10.87 11.51
CA ILE A 144 -11.95 10.59 10.08
C ILE A 144 -13.19 9.96 9.47
N GLU A 145 -13.83 9.00 10.14
CA GLU A 145 -15.05 8.35 9.67
C GLU A 145 -16.19 9.37 9.49
N GLU A 146 -16.44 10.19 10.51
CA GLU A 146 -17.44 11.26 10.42
C GLU A 146 -17.15 12.24 9.27
N MET A 147 -15.90 12.66 9.12
CA MET A 147 -15.50 13.54 8.03
C MET A 147 -15.70 12.87 6.66
N TRP A 148 -15.43 11.58 6.56
CA TRP A 148 -15.59 10.82 5.32
C TRP A 148 -17.05 10.66 4.92
N ASP A 149 -17.91 10.33 5.88
CA ASP A 149 -19.37 10.28 5.67
C ASP A 149 -19.91 11.63 5.19
N ASN A 150 -19.48 12.72 5.81
CA ASN A 150 -19.84 14.08 5.38
C ASN A 150 -19.38 14.42 3.95
N ILE A 151 -18.27 13.83 3.47
CA ILE A 151 -17.80 14.00 2.09
C ILE A 151 -18.67 13.19 1.14
N LEU A 152 -19.02 11.96 1.50
CA LEU A 152 -19.80 11.07 0.65
C LEU A 152 -21.26 11.57 0.47
N ASP A 153 -21.83 12.15 1.52
CA ASP A 153 -23.23 12.61 1.57
C ASP A 153 -23.44 14.02 1.00
N SER A 154 -22.38 14.77 0.73
CA SER A 154 -22.43 16.16 0.27
C SER A 154 -22.75 16.36 -1.21
#